data_8954aa9c78cfd6919cb9bae23d2fe339
#
_entry.id   8954aa9c78cfd6919cb9bae23d2fe339
#
_cell.length_a   1.000
_cell.length_b   1.000
_cell.length_c   1.000
_cell.angle_alpha   90.00
_cell.angle_beta   90.00
_cell.angle_gamma   90.00
#
_symmetry.space_group_name_H-M   'P 1'
#
loop_
_entity.id
_entity.type
_entity.pdbx_description
1 polymer ?
#
loop_
_entity_poly.entity_id
_entity_poly.type
_entity_poly.pdbx_seq_one_letter_code
_entity_poly.pdbx_strand_id
1 'polypeptide(L)'
;IVTFHHFTTPEWLMNDGLWASEKISTAFVNYVDVMMQHLPKEIELFNTINEPGIFSMFGYLSKRNFPPGIQNEKLFIKASNNIISAHQQAIKVIKDHNPKAKVAMTHALHEWDDKDSSLQKEYIKYHMEDKFLHASKDDDYIALQTYSIRRTNPNLLFRALSWVQIK
;
A
#
# COMPACT_ATOMS: atom_id res chain seq x y z
N ILE A 1 5.30 -18.49 2.57
CA ILE A 1 5.32 -17.02 2.53
C ILE A 1 4.40 -16.49 3.63
N VAL A 2 4.87 -15.51 4.38
CA VAL A 2 4.04 -14.79 5.37
C VAL A 2 3.79 -13.37 4.86
N THR A 3 2.53 -12.91 4.96
CA THR A 3 2.14 -11.52 4.66
C THR A 3 1.64 -10.87 5.94
N PHE A 4 2.30 -9.79 6.39
CA PHE A 4 1.97 -9.15 7.67
C PHE A 4 0.71 -8.30 7.59
N HIS A 5 0.50 -7.55 6.53
CA HIS A 5 -0.73 -6.77 6.34
C HIS A 5 -1.43 -7.14 5.04
N HIS A 6 -2.71 -7.56 5.16
CA HIS A 6 -3.56 -7.88 4.02
C HIS A 6 -4.95 -7.25 4.21
N PHE A 7 -5.03 -5.92 4.02
CA PHE A 7 -6.23 -5.07 4.05
C PHE A 7 -6.90 -4.86 5.41
N THR A 8 -6.57 -5.65 6.42
CA THR A 8 -7.16 -5.51 7.76
C THR A 8 -6.26 -4.71 8.68
N THR A 9 -6.84 -3.74 9.37
CA THR A 9 -6.15 -2.90 10.34
C THR A 9 -6.94 -2.92 11.66
N PRO A 10 -6.29 -3.00 12.82
CA PRO A 10 -6.98 -3.04 14.11
C PRO A 10 -7.91 -1.85 14.32
N GLU A 11 -9.09 -2.10 14.90
CA GLU A 11 -10.15 -1.10 15.09
C GLU A 11 -9.68 0.09 15.93
N TRP A 12 -8.83 -0.11 16.91
CA TRP A 12 -8.31 0.97 17.76
C TRP A 12 -7.54 2.06 17.00
N LEU A 13 -7.07 1.77 15.79
CA LEU A 13 -6.45 2.76 14.89
C LEU A 13 -7.48 3.60 14.11
N MET A 14 -8.75 3.22 14.09
CA MET A 14 -9.80 3.94 13.33
C MET A 14 -9.90 5.40 13.76
N ASN A 15 -9.93 5.67 15.05
CA ASN A 15 -10.05 7.01 15.59
C ASN A 15 -8.83 7.90 15.33
N ASP A 16 -7.67 7.29 15.06
CA ASP A 16 -6.42 7.99 14.74
C ASP A 16 -6.20 8.17 13.23
N GLY A 17 -7.15 7.74 12.38
CA GLY A 17 -7.07 7.88 10.92
C GLY A 17 -6.37 6.73 10.20
N LEU A 18 -6.24 5.56 10.83
CA LEU A 18 -5.63 4.34 10.26
C LEU A 18 -4.21 4.61 9.70
N TRP A 19 -4.00 4.31 8.42
CA TRP A 19 -2.71 4.49 7.76
C TRP A 19 -2.27 5.95 7.59
N ALA A 20 -3.18 6.93 7.77
CA ALA A 20 -2.83 8.34 7.84
C ALA A 20 -2.42 8.80 9.26
N SER A 21 -2.51 7.91 10.28
CA SER A 21 -2.04 8.18 11.63
C SER A 21 -0.51 8.36 11.68
N GLU A 22 -0.03 9.23 12.55
CA GLU A 22 1.41 9.38 12.80
C GLU A 22 2.01 8.18 13.55
N LYS A 23 1.17 7.43 14.25
CA LYS A 23 1.58 6.26 15.04
C LYS A 23 1.68 4.97 14.22
N ILE A 24 1.12 4.96 12.99
CA ILE A 24 0.90 3.69 12.25
C ILE A 24 2.20 2.97 11.90
N SER A 25 3.22 3.70 11.47
CA SER A 25 4.49 3.08 11.09
C SER A 25 5.12 2.37 12.30
N THR A 26 5.16 3.04 13.46
CA THR A 26 5.67 2.44 14.71
C THR A 26 4.81 1.27 15.15
N ALA A 27 3.48 1.40 15.11
CA ALA A 27 2.57 0.32 15.49
C ALA A 27 2.72 -0.91 14.60
N PHE A 28 2.87 -0.71 13.28
CA PHE A 28 3.10 -1.80 12.34
C PHE A 28 4.44 -2.48 12.57
N VAL A 29 5.50 -1.71 12.77
CA VAL A 29 6.85 -2.23 13.05
C VAL A 29 6.88 -3.05 14.35
N ASN A 30 6.25 -2.56 15.41
CA ASN A 30 6.13 -3.31 16.66
C ASN A 30 5.33 -4.61 16.48
N TYR A 31 4.27 -4.59 15.67
CA TYR A 31 3.52 -5.80 15.33
C TYR A 31 4.42 -6.81 14.59
N VAL A 32 5.18 -6.36 13.58
CA VAL A 32 6.11 -7.22 12.85
C VAL A 32 7.17 -7.80 13.79
N ASP A 33 7.73 -6.99 14.68
CA ASP A 33 8.73 -7.44 15.66
C ASP A 33 8.19 -8.57 16.56
N VAL A 34 7.01 -8.37 17.14
CA VAL A 34 6.35 -9.41 17.95
C VAL A 34 6.07 -10.68 17.14
N MET A 35 5.58 -10.54 15.91
CA MET A 35 5.34 -11.71 15.05
C MET A 35 6.62 -12.47 14.75
N MET A 36 7.72 -11.77 14.44
CA MET A 36 9.01 -12.40 14.14
C MET A 36 9.59 -13.18 15.33
N GLN A 37 9.27 -12.80 16.56
CA GLN A 37 9.67 -13.55 17.76
C GLN A 37 8.97 -14.92 17.85
N HIS A 38 7.80 -15.08 17.23
CA HIS A 38 6.95 -16.28 17.34
C HIS A 38 6.90 -17.13 16.07
N LEU A 39 7.31 -16.57 14.93
CA LEU A 39 7.30 -17.30 13.66
C LEU A 39 8.45 -18.32 13.59
N PRO A 40 8.23 -19.50 12.97
CA PRO A 40 9.30 -20.47 12.72
C PRO A 40 10.45 -19.86 11.90
N LYS A 41 11.68 -20.13 12.33
CA LYS A 41 12.89 -19.58 11.70
C LYS A 41 13.16 -20.12 10.29
N GLU A 42 12.50 -21.20 9.93
CA GLU A 42 12.57 -21.82 8.60
C GLU A 42 11.79 -21.02 7.54
N ILE A 43 10.96 -20.07 7.98
CA ILE A 43 10.26 -19.17 7.04
C ILE A 43 11.24 -18.11 6.57
N GLU A 44 11.49 -18.09 5.28
CA GLU A 44 12.44 -17.16 4.66
C GLU A 44 11.77 -16.13 3.73
N LEU A 45 10.50 -16.31 3.35
CA LEU A 45 9.80 -15.42 2.44
C LEU A 45 8.72 -14.61 3.15
N PHE A 46 8.83 -13.29 3.09
CA PHE A 46 7.94 -12.36 3.77
C PHE A 46 7.46 -11.26 2.84
N ASN A 47 6.16 -11.02 2.85
CA ASN A 47 5.56 -9.79 2.33
C ASN A 47 5.18 -8.89 3.50
N THR A 48 5.59 -7.63 3.45
CA THR A 48 5.22 -6.68 4.49
C THR A 48 3.77 -6.25 4.36
N ILE A 49 3.42 -5.74 3.18
CA ILE A 49 2.12 -5.11 2.92
C ILE A 49 1.62 -5.57 1.55
N ASN A 50 0.37 -6.05 1.51
CA ASN A 50 -0.29 -6.44 0.27
C ASN A 50 -1.00 -5.26 -0.38
N GLU A 51 -0.74 -5.05 -1.68
CA GLU A 51 -1.43 -4.11 -2.58
C GLU A 51 -1.64 -2.70 -1.97
N PRO A 52 -0.57 -2.00 -1.57
CA PRO A 52 -0.68 -0.74 -0.84
C PRO A 52 -1.44 0.34 -1.61
N GLY A 53 -1.29 0.39 -2.94
CA GLY A 53 -1.99 1.34 -3.78
C GLY A 53 -3.51 1.13 -3.81
N ILE A 54 -3.95 -0.12 -3.73
CA ILE A 54 -5.38 -0.48 -3.75
C ILE A 54 -6.06 0.04 -2.47
N PHE A 55 -5.61 -0.41 -1.31
CA PHE A 55 -6.33 -0.04 -0.09
C PHE A 55 -6.14 1.44 0.30
N SER A 56 -5.00 2.05 -0.01
CA SER A 56 -4.81 3.47 0.25
C SER A 56 -5.71 4.33 -0.64
N MET A 57 -5.78 4.05 -1.94
CA MET A 57 -6.63 4.79 -2.85
C MET A 57 -8.11 4.60 -2.53
N PHE A 58 -8.56 3.37 -2.34
CA PHE A 58 -9.97 3.10 -2.06
C PHE A 58 -10.38 3.53 -0.65
N GLY A 59 -9.48 3.53 0.31
CA GLY A 59 -9.77 4.02 1.65
C GLY A 59 -9.84 5.54 1.76
N TYR A 60 -8.98 6.26 1.04
CA TYR A 60 -8.81 7.69 1.25
C TYR A 60 -9.28 8.60 0.11
N LEU A 61 -9.52 8.05 -1.10
CA LEU A 61 -9.97 8.86 -2.25
C LEU A 61 -11.35 8.46 -2.79
N SER A 62 -11.83 7.23 -2.58
CA SER A 62 -12.99 6.75 -3.35
C SER A 62 -14.27 6.52 -2.55
N LYS A 63 -14.30 6.67 -1.23
CA LYS A 63 -15.44 6.29 -0.37
C LYS A 63 -15.96 4.87 -0.63
N ARG A 64 -15.11 3.97 -1.08
CA ARG A 64 -15.48 2.59 -1.35
C ARG A 64 -15.17 1.70 -0.15
N ASN A 65 -15.30 0.42 -0.32
CA ASN A 65 -15.34 -0.65 0.67
C ASN A 65 -14.07 -0.84 1.54
N PHE A 66 -13.12 0.11 1.52
CA PHE A 66 -11.92 0.07 2.34
C PHE A 66 -11.97 1.17 3.41
N PRO A 67 -11.70 0.85 4.67
CA PRO A 67 -11.55 1.86 5.71
C PRO A 67 -10.39 2.83 5.40
N PRO A 68 -10.52 4.12 5.76
CA PRO A 68 -11.62 4.76 6.48
C PRO A 68 -12.81 5.18 5.61
N GLY A 69 -12.80 4.96 4.31
CA GLY A 69 -13.90 5.26 3.41
C GLY A 69 -14.18 6.76 3.23
N ILE A 70 -13.12 7.56 3.20
CA ILE A 70 -13.20 9.03 3.08
C ILE A 70 -12.71 9.50 1.71
N GLN A 71 -12.94 10.78 1.40
CA GLN A 71 -12.37 11.45 0.23
C GLN A 71 -11.51 12.62 0.69
N ASN A 72 -10.22 12.36 0.86
CA ASN A 72 -9.26 13.35 1.31
C ASN A 72 -7.86 13.07 0.74
N GLU A 73 -7.45 13.85 -0.24
CA GLU A 73 -6.17 13.68 -0.93
C GLU A 73 -4.96 13.86 0.01
N LYS A 74 -5.02 14.82 0.94
CA LYS A 74 -3.91 15.04 1.88
C LYS A 74 -3.69 13.83 2.77
N LEU A 75 -4.79 13.23 3.27
CA LEU A 75 -4.71 12.01 4.07
C LEU A 75 -4.30 10.80 3.22
N PHE A 76 -4.72 10.73 1.97
CA PHE A 76 -4.26 9.72 1.02
C PHE A 76 -2.74 9.76 0.83
N ILE A 77 -2.18 10.94 0.55
CA ILE A 77 -0.74 11.12 0.39
C ILE A 77 0.00 10.76 1.68
N LYS A 78 -0.52 11.20 2.84
CA LYS A 78 0.04 10.87 4.15
C LYS A 78 0.03 9.37 4.41
N ALA A 79 -1.09 8.70 4.17
CA ALA A 79 -1.21 7.25 4.31
C ALA A 79 -0.22 6.50 3.40
N SER A 80 -0.11 6.89 2.14
CA SER A 80 0.84 6.29 1.19
C SER A 80 2.29 6.43 1.66
N ASN A 81 2.67 7.59 2.20
CA ASN A 81 4.01 7.82 2.73
C ASN A 81 4.28 6.98 3.99
N ASN A 82 3.29 6.87 4.88
CA ASN A 82 3.39 6.04 6.09
C ASN A 82 3.51 4.55 5.73
N ILE A 83 2.79 4.08 4.71
CA ILE A 83 2.89 2.71 4.20
C ILE A 83 4.33 2.41 3.74
N ILE A 84 4.91 3.31 2.96
CA ILE A 84 6.30 3.17 2.48
C ILE A 84 7.26 3.16 3.65
N SER A 85 7.12 4.08 4.59
CA SER A 85 7.96 4.16 5.80
C SER A 85 7.83 2.88 6.66
N ALA A 86 6.62 2.38 6.87
CA ALA A 86 6.36 1.17 7.62
C ALA A 86 7.01 -0.05 6.96
N HIS A 87 6.89 -0.19 5.64
CA HIS A 87 7.54 -1.24 4.85
C HIS A 87 9.06 -1.21 5.03
N GLN A 88 9.70 -0.07 4.80
CA GLN A 88 11.15 0.07 4.90
C GLN A 88 11.69 -0.21 6.30
N GLN A 89 10.97 0.18 7.34
CA GLN A 89 11.33 -0.13 8.71
C GLN A 89 11.11 -1.61 9.04
N ALA A 90 10.02 -2.22 8.57
CA ALA A 90 9.73 -3.63 8.77
C ALA A 90 10.78 -4.54 8.14
N ILE A 91 11.33 -4.20 6.96
CA ILE A 91 12.45 -4.95 6.35
C ILE A 91 13.62 -5.09 7.31
N LYS A 92 14.00 -4.00 7.99
CA LYS A 92 15.11 -4.02 8.95
C LYS A 92 14.83 -4.98 10.10
N VAL A 93 13.64 -4.86 10.70
CA VAL A 93 13.23 -5.73 11.82
C VAL A 93 13.21 -7.20 11.39
N ILE A 94 12.63 -7.52 10.24
CA ILE A 94 12.58 -8.89 9.73
C ILE A 94 13.98 -9.47 9.56
N LYS A 95 14.90 -8.69 8.96
CA LYS A 95 16.29 -9.12 8.70
C LYS A 95 17.12 -9.19 9.99
N ASP A 96 16.83 -8.39 10.99
CA ASP A 96 17.47 -8.49 12.30
C ASP A 96 17.09 -9.80 13.02
N HIS A 97 15.84 -10.26 12.90
CA HIS A 97 15.39 -11.55 13.43
C HIS A 97 15.82 -12.75 12.60
N ASN A 98 15.85 -12.61 11.28
CA ASN A 98 16.23 -13.65 10.35
C ASN A 98 17.05 -13.07 9.18
N PRO A 99 18.40 -13.14 9.27
CA PRO A 99 19.27 -12.60 8.20
C PRO A 99 19.14 -13.29 6.83
N LYS A 100 18.52 -14.48 6.77
CA LYS A 100 18.22 -15.18 5.51
C LYS A 100 16.90 -14.74 4.87
N ALA A 101 16.11 -13.97 5.60
CA ALA A 101 14.79 -13.53 5.12
C ALA A 101 14.89 -12.76 3.81
N LYS A 102 14.02 -13.11 2.89
CA LYS A 102 13.75 -12.37 1.66
C LYS A 102 12.43 -11.63 1.84
N VAL A 103 12.48 -10.32 1.69
CA VAL A 103 11.37 -9.44 2.01
C VAL A 103 10.97 -8.60 0.81
N ALA A 104 9.67 -8.49 0.56
CA ALA A 104 9.11 -7.63 -0.47
C ALA A 104 7.79 -7.01 -0.04
N MET A 105 7.35 -6.03 -0.82
CA MET A 105 5.97 -5.53 -0.86
C MET A 105 5.24 -6.20 -2.04
N THR A 106 3.97 -6.56 -1.87
CA THR A 106 3.17 -7.13 -2.96
C THR A 106 2.41 -6.05 -3.70
N HIS A 107 2.58 -5.98 -5.01
CA HIS A 107 1.95 -4.98 -5.88
C HIS A 107 0.80 -5.57 -6.68
N ALA A 108 -0.32 -4.82 -6.77
CA ALA A 108 -1.34 -5.06 -7.78
C ALA A 108 -1.00 -4.22 -9.00
N LEU A 109 -0.66 -4.87 -10.10
CA LEU A 109 -0.40 -4.20 -11.38
C LEU A 109 -1.52 -4.45 -12.38
N HIS A 110 -1.77 -3.46 -13.20
CA HIS A 110 -2.81 -3.49 -14.21
C HIS A 110 -2.21 -3.17 -15.58
N GLU A 111 -2.76 -3.75 -16.60
CA GLU A 111 -2.59 -3.26 -17.97
C GLU A 111 -3.44 -1.99 -18.13
N TRP A 112 -2.83 -0.90 -18.54
CA TRP A 112 -3.50 0.38 -18.74
C TRP A 112 -3.81 0.57 -20.21
N ASP A 113 -5.00 1.08 -20.53
CA ASP A 113 -5.39 1.36 -21.92
C ASP A 113 -4.49 2.45 -22.50
N ASP A 114 -3.70 2.11 -23.53
CA ASP A 114 -2.75 3.02 -24.17
C ASP A 114 -3.44 4.17 -24.93
N LYS A 115 -4.73 4.04 -25.22
CA LYS A 115 -5.51 5.09 -25.90
C LYS A 115 -5.91 6.22 -24.94
N ASP A 116 -5.77 6.01 -23.63
CA ASP A 116 -6.05 7.03 -22.64
C ASP A 116 -4.76 7.74 -22.24
N SER A 117 -4.56 8.93 -22.77
CA SER A 117 -3.45 9.83 -22.41
C SER A 117 -3.84 10.91 -21.39
N SER A 118 -4.89 10.68 -20.62
CA SER A 118 -5.36 11.66 -19.65
C SER A 118 -4.39 11.82 -18.46
N LEU A 119 -4.24 13.06 -17.98
CA LEU A 119 -3.51 13.36 -16.73
C LEU A 119 -4.08 12.58 -15.55
N GLN A 120 -5.33 12.22 -15.61
CA GLN A 120 -6.01 11.42 -14.61
C GLN A 120 -5.50 9.98 -14.57
N LYS A 121 -5.29 9.35 -15.73
CA LYS A 121 -4.66 8.03 -15.83
C LYS A 121 -3.26 8.08 -15.25
N GLU A 122 -2.46 9.07 -15.66
CA GLU A 122 -1.10 9.27 -15.16
C GLU A 122 -1.07 9.40 -13.62
N TYR A 123 -1.96 10.22 -13.06
CA TYR A 123 -2.08 10.40 -11.61
C TYR A 123 -2.42 9.10 -10.90
N ILE A 124 -3.41 8.36 -11.40
CA ILE A 124 -3.86 7.12 -10.76
C ILE A 124 -2.78 6.05 -10.86
N LYS A 125 -2.23 5.84 -12.05
CA LYS A 125 -1.15 4.87 -12.27
C LYS A 125 0.03 5.16 -11.35
N TYR A 126 0.47 6.42 -11.29
CA TYR A 126 1.56 6.80 -10.41
C TYR A 126 1.27 6.47 -8.95
N HIS A 127 0.11 6.86 -8.43
CA HIS A 127 -0.23 6.70 -7.01
C HIS A 127 -0.65 5.29 -6.61
N MET A 128 -1.14 4.49 -7.55
CA MET A 128 -1.49 3.09 -7.28
C MET A 128 -0.32 2.13 -7.46
N GLU A 129 0.56 2.40 -8.40
CA GLU A 129 1.57 1.46 -8.84
C GLU A 129 2.99 2.04 -8.76
N ASP A 130 3.31 3.04 -9.59
CA ASP A 130 4.69 3.48 -9.83
C ASP A 130 5.38 3.97 -8.55
N LYS A 131 4.67 4.69 -7.68
CA LYS A 131 5.18 5.19 -6.39
C LYS A 131 5.64 4.06 -5.47
N PHE A 132 4.84 3.00 -5.38
CA PHE A 132 5.15 1.85 -4.53
C PHE A 132 6.20 0.93 -5.15
N LEU A 133 6.17 0.73 -6.47
CA LEU A 133 7.23 0.03 -7.20
C LEU A 133 8.58 0.74 -7.00
N HIS A 134 8.59 2.05 -7.08
CA HIS A 134 9.82 2.82 -6.85
C HIS A 134 10.32 2.70 -5.39
N ALA A 135 9.40 2.66 -4.43
CA ALA A 135 9.75 2.53 -3.02
C ALA A 135 10.28 1.14 -2.64
N SER A 136 9.90 0.10 -3.38
CA SER A 136 10.33 -1.30 -3.20
C SER A 136 11.41 -1.77 -4.19
N LYS A 137 12.07 -0.85 -4.88
CA LYS A 137 13.11 -1.18 -5.89
C LYS A 137 14.29 -1.97 -5.32
N ASP A 138 14.55 -1.83 -4.03
CA ASP A 138 15.65 -2.47 -3.31
C ASP A 138 15.18 -3.69 -2.49
N ASP A 139 13.93 -4.15 -2.70
CA ASP A 139 13.40 -5.37 -2.10
C ASP A 139 14.14 -6.60 -2.63
N ASP A 140 14.13 -7.68 -1.84
CA ASP A 140 14.86 -8.92 -2.22
C ASP A 140 14.23 -9.64 -3.42
N TYR A 141 12.97 -9.40 -3.70
CA TYR A 141 12.24 -9.93 -4.86
C TYR A 141 11.05 -9.02 -5.20
N ILE A 142 10.45 -9.23 -6.34
CA ILE A 142 9.24 -8.54 -6.73
C ILE A 142 8.04 -9.48 -6.57
N ALA A 143 7.04 -9.06 -5.79
CA ALA A 143 5.78 -9.80 -5.61
C ALA A 143 4.66 -9.10 -6.38
N LEU A 144 4.11 -9.79 -7.38
CA LEU A 144 3.13 -9.21 -8.29
C LEU A 144 1.81 -9.98 -8.27
N GLN A 145 0.72 -9.23 -8.35
CA GLN A 145 -0.62 -9.72 -8.60
C GLN A 145 -1.19 -8.96 -9.80
N THR A 146 -1.66 -9.67 -10.80
CA THR A 146 -2.20 -9.09 -12.04
C THR A 146 -3.59 -9.66 -12.28
N TYR A 147 -4.60 -8.78 -12.38
CA TYR A 147 -6.00 -9.23 -12.43
C TYR A 147 -6.73 -8.80 -13.70
N SER A 148 -6.43 -7.63 -14.25
CA SER A 148 -7.26 -7.05 -15.29
C SER A 148 -6.61 -5.91 -16.06
N ILE A 149 -7.21 -5.61 -17.20
CA ILE A 149 -6.97 -4.38 -17.95
C ILE A 149 -7.79 -3.26 -17.31
N ARG A 150 -7.13 -2.15 -16.94
CA ARG A 150 -7.80 -0.95 -16.49
C ARG A 150 -8.05 -0.01 -17.65
N ARG A 151 -9.34 0.26 -17.84
CA ARG A 151 -9.78 1.38 -18.68
C ARG A 151 -10.22 2.51 -17.75
N THR A 152 -9.63 3.67 -17.90
CA THR A 152 -10.15 4.85 -17.22
C THR A 152 -11.47 5.22 -17.87
N ASN A 153 -12.55 5.07 -17.11
CA ASN A 153 -13.82 5.61 -17.51
C ASN A 153 -13.93 7.02 -16.90
N PRO A 154 -13.82 8.09 -17.71
CA PRO A 154 -13.87 9.45 -17.21
C PRO A 154 -15.12 9.71 -16.34
N ASN A 155 -16.23 9.05 -16.63
CA ASN A 155 -17.48 9.23 -15.87
C ASN A 155 -17.49 8.56 -14.48
N LEU A 156 -16.74 7.49 -14.28
CA LEU A 156 -16.67 6.78 -12.98
C LEU A 156 -15.59 7.36 -12.06
N LEU A 157 -14.48 7.82 -12.65
CA LEU A 157 -13.39 8.41 -11.91
C LEU A 157 -13.55 9.91 -11.68
N PHE A 158 -14.22 10.63 -12.57
CA PHE A 158 -14.56 12.04 -12.36
C PHE A 158 -15.36 12.25 -11.06
N ARG A 159 -16.20 11.29 -10.68
CA ARG A 159 -16.90 11.33 -9.39
C ARG A 159 -15.98 11.08 -8.19
N ALA A 160 -14.89 10.36 -8.37
CA ALA A 160 -13.92 10.10 -7.29
C ALA A 160 -12.81 11.16 -7.24
N LEU A 161 -12.44 11.72 -8.39
CA LEU A 161 -11.33 12.69 -8.52
C LEU A 161 -11.77 14.11 -8.85
N SER A 162 -13.06 14.40 -8.95
CA SER A 162 -13.54 15.80 -9.10
C SER A 162 -13.14 16.72 -7.93
N TRP A 163 -12.56 16.12 -6.89
CA TRP A 163 -12.01 16.83 -5.72
C TRP A 163 -10.48 17.00 -5.78
N VAL A 164 -9.81 16.29 -6.68
CA VAL A 164 -8.39 16.51 -6.93
C VAL A 164 -8.29 17.68 -7.89
N GLN A 165 -8.07 18.88 -7.36
CA GLN A 165 -7.66 20.00 -8.19
C GLN A 165 -6.23 19.72 -8.67
N ILE A 166 -6.11 19.13 -9.85
CA ILE A 166 -4.84 19.07 -10.57
C ILE A 166 -4.51 20.52 -10.97
N LYS A 167 -3.61 21.14 -10.22
CA LYS A 167 -3.03 22.44 -10.57
C LYS A 167 -1.92 22.25 -11.57
#